data_c7192ef9912d1a8dec9d107a8ac0d5eb
#
_entry.id   c7192ef9912d1a8dec9d107a8ac0d5eb
#
_cell.length_a   1.000
_cell.length_b   1.000
_cell.length_c   1.000
_cell.angle_alpha   90.00
_cell.angle_beta   90.00
_cell.angle_gamma   90.00
#
_symmetry.space_group_name_H-M   'P 1'
#
loop_
_entity.id
_entity.type
_entity.pdbx_description
1 polymer ?
#
loop_
_entity_poly.entity_id
_entity_poly.type
_entity_poly.pdbx_seq_one_letter_code
_entity_poly.pdbx_strand_id
1 'polypeptide(L)'
;MPQHRDPHEQAQVALVLFHVGPYRAALEARHVLAMTDHPTALRTANAQSLLYAGSDPESPPSRWLTLRDAQTVSDNGGTWQLGVSGDFTLQQLPANTLYPLPKLLFPRRFSTALCGFTFDQQQLVLLLDARKLSP
;
A
#
# COMPACT_ATOMS: atom_id res chain seq x y z
N MET A 1 -13.45 -31.46 19.80
CA MET A 1 -14.33 -31.20 18.69
C MET A 1 -13.67 -30.24 17.75
N PRO A 2 -13.50 -30.65 16.52
CA PRO A 2 -12.90 -29.75 15.55
C PRO A 2 -13.84 -28.57 15.34
N GLN A 3 -13.29 -27.42 15.44
CA GLN A 3 -14.06 -26.24 15.19
C GLN A 3 -14.19 -26.07 13.71
N HIS A 4 -15.41 -26.15 13.27
CA HIS A 4 -15.72 -25.75 11.94
C HIS A 4 -15.59 -24.25 11.86
N ARG A 5 -14.46 -23.83 11.42
CA ARG A 5 -14.30 -22.43 11.11
C ARG A 5 -14.64 -22.25 9.65
N ASP A 6 -15.56 -21.36 9.40
CA ASP A 6 -15.81 -20.92 8.04
C ASP A 6 -14.50 -20.30 7.52
N PRO A 7 -13.93 -20.77 6.40
CA PRO A 7 -12.71 -20.20 5.86
C PRO A 7 -12.79 -18.69 5.65
N HIS A 8 -13.98 -18.15 5.43
CA HIS A 8 -14.15 -16.71 5.22
C HIS A 8 -14.05 -15.90 6.52
N GLU A 9 -14.37 -16.51 7.65
CA GLU A 9 -14.33 -15.82 8.94
C GLU A 9 -12.91 -15.65 9.45
N GLN A 10 -11.97 -16.46 8.97
CA GLN A 10 -10.63 -16.50 9.53
C GLN A 10 -9.61 -15.71 8.74
N ALA A 11 -9.86 -15.52 7.46
CA ALA A 11 -8.92 -14.85 6.59
C ALA A 11 -8.99 -13.34 6.84
N GLN A 12 -8.10 -12.88 7.70
CA GLN A 12 -7.93 -11.46 7.98
C GLN A 12 -6.64 -10.98 7.31
N VAL A 13 -6.68 -9.80 6.73
CA VAL A 13 -5.52 -9.19 6.12
C VAL A 13 -5.19 -7.91 6.90
N ALA A 14 -3.95 -7.82 7.37
CA ALA A 14 -3.47 -6.62 8.04
C ALA A 14 -3.01 -5.62 6.98
N LEU A 15 -3.54 -4.42 7.03
CA LEU A 15 -3.26 -3.36 6.08
C LEU A 15 -2.72 -2.13 6.79
N VAL A 16 -1.78 -1.46 6.14
CA VAL A 16 -1.34 -0.12 6.53
C VAL A 16 -2.07 0.86 5.60
N LEU A 17 -2.93 1.68 6.17
CA LEU A 17 -3.70 2.68 5.44
C LEU A 17 -3.04 4.05 5.56
N PHE A 18 -2.98 4.77 4.46
CA PHE A 18 -2.37 6.10 4.41
C PHE A 18 -3.07 6.96 3.37
N HIS A 19 -2.76 8.24 3.37
CA HIS A 19 -3.34 9.18 2.42
C HIS A 19 -2.42 9.39 1.23
N VAL A 20 -3.01 9.45 0.04
CA VAL A 20 -2.32 9.81 -1.20
C VAL A 20 -3.18 10.86 -1.87
N GLY A 21 -2.81 12.14 -1.71
CA GLY A 21 -3.65 13.22 -2.18
C GLY A 21 -5.04 13.14 -1.55
N PRO A 22 -6.11 13.21 -2.36
CA PRO A 22 -7.48 13.12 -1.83
C PRO A 22 -7.93 11.69 -1.54
N TYR A 23 -7.10 10.69 -1.82
CA TYR A 23 -7.49 9.29 -1.68
C TYR A 23 -6.83 8.63 -0.49
N ARG A 24 -7.45 7.56 -0.03
CA ARG A 24 -6.83 6.64 0.92
C ARG A 24 -6.36 5.42 0.16
N ALA A 25 -5.18 4.92 0.54
CA ALA A 25 -4.59 3.73 -0.07
C ALA A 25 -4.10 2.81 1.03
N ALA A 26 -3.82 1.57 0.69
CA ALA A 26 -3.35 0.59 1.65
C ALA A 26 -2.35 -0.36 1.01
N LEU A 27 -1.40 -0.76 1.85
CA LEU A 27 -0.44 -1.85 1.56
C LEU A 27 -0.65 -2.94 2.59
N GLU A 28 -0.38 -4.19 2.20
CA GLU A 28 -0.35 -5.25 3.20
C GLU A 28 0.77 -4.99 4.19
N ALA A 29 0.44 -5.07 5.48
CA ALA A 29 1.40 -4.75 6.54
C ALA A 29 2.65 -5.64 6.49
N ARG A 30 2.52 -6.87 5.98
CA ARG A 30 3.66 -7.79 5.87
C ARG A 30 4.75 -7.29 4.94
N HIS A 31 4.44 -6.36 4.05
CA HIS A 31 5.41 -5.78 3.13
C HIS A 31 6.07 -4.52 3.68
N VAL A 32 5.58 -4.00 4.80
CA VAL A 32 6.11 -2.80 5.42
C VAL A 32 7.08 -3.22 6.52
N LEU A 33 8.37 -2.98 6.30
CA LEU A 33 9.42 -3.42 7.22
C LEU A 33 9.60 -2.47 8.39
N ALA A 34 9.35 -1.18 8.17
CA ALA A 34 9.49 -0.17 9.21
C ALA A 34 8.71 1.09 8.81
N MET A 35 8.42 1.92 9.79
CA MET A 35 7.76 3.20 9.59
C MET A 35 8.55 4.25 10.37
N THR A 36 8.92 5.35 9.69
CA THR A 36 9.76 6.37 10.28
C THR A 36 9.20 7.76 10.01
N ASP A 37 9.63 8.73 10.81
CA ASP A 37 9.21 10.13 10.68
C ASP A 37 10.04 10.90 9.66
N HIS A 38 11.19 10.35 9.29
CA HIS A 38 12.10 10.98 8.33
C HIS A 38 12.77 9.91 7.50
N PRO A 39 13.24 10.24 6.31
CA PRO A 39 13.83 9.24 5.42
C PRO A 39 15.17 8.76 5.98
N THR A 40 15.37 7.45 5.94
CA THR A 40 16.63 6.83 6.37
C THR A 40 17.27 6.02 5.26
N ALA A 41 16.57 5.77 4.16
CA ALA A 41 17.10 5.04 3.01
C ALA A 41 17.62 6.00 1.96
N LEU A 42 18.56 5.52 1.14
CA LEU A 42 19.11 6.33 0.04
C LEU A 42 18.10 6.52 -1.09
N ARG A 43 17.23 5.53 -1.29
CA ARG A 43 16.22 5.57 -2.35
C ARG A 43 14.87 5.83 -1.72
N THR A 44 14.24 6.90 -2.13
CA THR A 44 12.94 7.30 -1.65
C THR A 44 12.06 7.74 -2.81
N ALA A 45 10.75 7.62 -2.64
CA ALA A 45 9.80 8.16 -3.59
C ALA A 45 8.56 8.61 -2.84
N ASN A 46 7.89 9.62 -3.35
CA ASN A 46 6.63 10.11 -2.82
C ASN A 46 5.50 9.27 -3.41
N ALA A 47 4.61 8.76 -2.55
CA ALA A 47 3.48 7.93 -3.00
C ALA A 47 2.62 8.67 -4.03
N GLN A 48 2.36 9.94 -3.82
CA GLN A 48 1.55 10.72 -4.75
C GLN A 48 2.21 10.80 -6.12
N SER A 49 3.51 11.00 -6.18
CA SER A 49 4.23 11.08 -7.45
C SER A 49 4.23 9.74 -8.19
N LEU A 50 4.33 8.63 -7.45
CA LEU A 50 4.31 7.30 -8.07
C LEU A 50 2.93 6.93 -8.62
N LEU A 51 1.87 7.35 -7.94
CA LEU A 51 0.52 6.99 -8.33
C LEU A 51 -0.10 7.99 -9.31
N TYR A 52 0.31 9.23 -9.27
CA TYR A 52 -0.16 10.28 -10.17
C TYR A 52 1.02 10.84 -10.95
N ALA A 53 1.46 10.10 -11.94
CA ALA A 53 2.62 10.48 -12.72
C ALA A 53 2.50 11.91 -13.23
N GLY A 54 3.51 12.73 -12.92
CA GLY A 54 3.56 14.11 -13.36
C GLY A 54 2.89 15.13 -12.46
N SER A 55 2.27 14.70 -11.36
CA SER A 55 1.71 15.66 -10.41
C SER A 55 2.67 15.88 -9.25
N ASP A 56 2.86 17.15 -8.89
CA ASP A 56 3.65 17.48 -7.73
C ASP A 56 2.83 17.31 -6.46
N PRO A 57 3.42 16.78 -5.38
CA PRO A 57 2.70 16.66 -4.14
C PRO A 57 2.38 18.05 -3.57
N GLU A 58 1.16 18.22 -3.06
CA GLU A 58 0.74 19.48 -2.44
C GLU A 58 1.51 19.76 -1.15
N SER A 59 1.96 18.72 -0.48
CA SER A 59 2.75 18.85 0.74
C SER A 59 3.81 17.76 0.77
N PRO A 60 4.96 18.03 1.43
CA PRO A 60 6.00 17.01 1.54
C PRO A 60 5.52 15.84 2.39
N PRO A 61 6.08 14.64 2.16
CA PRO A 61 5.74 13.49 2.99
C PRO A 61 6.10 13.73 4.46
N SER A 62 5.27 13.24 5.35
CA SER A 62 5.49 13.34 6.79
C SER A 62 5.81 12.01 7.45
N ARG A 63 5.57 10.91 6.75
CA ARG A 63 5.87 9.56 7.22
C ARG A 63 6.49 8.76 6.09
N TRP A 64 7.33 7.80 6.44
CA TRP A 64 8.07 7.00 5.47
C TRP A 64 7.89 5.53 5.79
N LEU A 65 7.46 4.77 4.78
CA LEU A 65 7.28 3.32 4.89
C LEU A 65 8.45 2.64 4.22
N THR A 66 9.20 1.83 4.99
CA THR A 66 10.33 1.08 4.45
C THR A 66 9.82 -0.19 3.80
N LEU A 67 10.10 -0.35 2.52
CA LEU A 67 9.67 -1.48 1.72
C LEU A 67 10.90 -2.19 1.15
N ARG A 68 10.74 -3.50 0.90
CA ARG A 68 11.78 -4.27 0.22
C ARG A 68 11.75 -3.94 -1.26
N ASP A 69 12.92 -3.72 -1.83
CA ASP A 69 13.03 -3.46 -3.26
C ASP A 69 12.93 -4.78 -4.03
N ALA A 70 11.78 -4.98 -4.69
CA ALA A 70 11.53 -6.20 -5.45
C ALA A 70 12.37 -6.28 -6.72
N GLN A 71 12.96 -5.15 -7.15
CA GLN A 71 13.80 -5.09 -8.36
C GLN A 71 15.25 -5.44 -8.07
N THR A 72 15.65 -5.48 -6.81
CA THR A 72 17.03 -5.74 -6.44
C THR A 72 17.24 -7.22 -6.26
N VAL A 73 18.17 -7.79 -7.02
CA VAL A 73 18.51 -9.22 -6.97
C VAL A 73 19.62 -9.49 -5.95
N SER A 74 20.01 -8.52 -5.16
CA SER A 74 21.10 -8.72 -4.20
C SER A 74 20.59 -9.45 -2.96
N ASP A 75 21.42 -10.37 -2.47
CA ASP A 75 21.10 -11.17 -1.27
C ASP A 75 20.93 -10.31 -0.01
N ASN A 76 21.40 -9.08 -0.04
CA ASN A 76 21.27 -8.16 1.09
C ASN A 76 19.96 -7.40 1.13
N GLY A 77 19.05 -7.70 0.19
CA GLY A 77 17.71 -7.15 0.20
C GLY A 77 17.67 -5.64 0.26
N GLY A 78 17.94 -4.98 -0.86
CA GLY A 78 17.82 -3.54 -0.90
C GLY A 78 16.44 -3.09 -0.43
N THR A 79 16.41 -1.97 0.28
CA THR A 79 15.18 -1.35 0.74
C THR A 79 15.08 0.05 0.14
N TRP A 80 13.84 0.54 0.10
CA TRP A 80 13.56 1.91 -0.29
C TRP A 80 12.41 2.42 0.58
N GLN A 81 12.15 3.69 0.54
CA GLN A 81 11.11 4.26 1.39
C GLN A 81 10.08 4.99 0.55
N LEU A 82 8.83 4.72 0.87
CA LEU A 82 7.67 5.37 0.28
C LEU A 82 7.22 6.48 1.22
N GLY A 83 7.28 7.71 0.75
CA GLY A 83 6.81 8.86 1.52
C GLY A 83 5.32 9.05 1.37
N VAL A 84 4.63 9.17 2.50
CA VAL A 84 3.19 9.39 2.55
C VAL A 84 2.87 10.61 3.38
N SER A 85 1.73 11.23 3.11
CA SER A 85 1.28 12.40 3.87
C SER A 85 0.34 12.01 4.98
N GLY A 86 0.39 12.75 6.08
CA GLY A 86 -0.48 12.50 7.21
C GLY A 86 -0.13 11.24 7.97
N ASP A 87 -1.04 10.83 8.81
CA ASP A 87 -0.85 9.65 9.64
C ASP A 87 -1.26 8.40 8.89
N PHE A 88 -0.69 7.28 9.31
CA PHE A 88 -1.11 5.97 8.84
C PHE A 88 -1.81 5.21 9.97
N THR A 89 -2.65 4.26 9.59
CA THR A 89 -3.33 3.40 10.55
C THR A 89 -3.16 1.94 10.15
N LEU A 90 -3.08 1.07 11.17
CA LEU A 90 -3.11 -0.37 10.97
C LEU A 90 -4.55 -0.84 11.11
N GLN A 91 -4.99 -1.62 10.15
CA GLN A 91 -6.35 -2.12 10.14
C GLN A 91 -6.36 -3.57 9.68
N GLN A 92 -7.10 -4.41 10.39
CA GLN A 92 -7.33 -5.78 9.93
C GLN A 92 -8.71 -5.86 9.31
N LEU A 93 -8.78 -6.33 8.08
CA LEU A 93 -10.02 -6.47 7.36
C LEU A 93 -10.19 -7.92 6.88
N PRO A 94 -11.43 -8.43 6.85
CA PRO A 94 -11.67 -9.75 6.28
C PRO A 94 -11.26 -9.78 4.80
N ALA A 95 -10.61 -10.87 4.39
CA ALA A 95 -10.15 -10.99 3.01
C ALA A 95 -11.28 -10.89 1.99
N ASN A 96 -12.47 -11.33 2.36
CA ASN A 96 -13.63 -11.26 1.46
C ASN A 96 -14.19 -9.85 1.28
N THR A 97 -13.68 -8.87 2.02
CA THR A 97 -14.04 -7.46 1.82
C THR A 97 -13.02 -6.71 0.97
N LEU A 98 -11.99 -7.41 0.50
CA LEU A 98 -10.99 -6.87 -0.41
C LEU A 98 -11.35 -7.31 -1.82
N TYR A 99 -11.60 -6.36 -2.71
CA TYR A 99 -12.11 -6.62 -4.05
C TYR A 99 -11.01 -6.43 -5.08
N PRO A 100 -10.85 -7.39 -6.01
CA PRO A 100 -9.88 -7.20 -7.09
C PRO A 100 -10.34 -6.12 -8.06
N LEU A 101 -9.39 -5.46 -8.69
CA LEU A 101 -9.70 -4.48 -9.70
C LEU A 101 -10.29 -5.19 -10.92
N PRO A 102 -11.47 -4.75 -11.43
CA PRO A 102 -12.04 -5.35 -12.63
C PRO A 102 -11.09 -5.24 -13.82
N LYS A 103 -11.00 -6.31 -14.61
CA LYS A 103 -10.06 -6.36 -15.74
C LYS A 103 -10.31 -5.26 -16.76
N LEU A 104 -11.54 -4.81 -16.90
CA LEU A 104 -11.89 -3.73 -17.82
C LEU A 104 -11.22 -2.41 -17.43
N LEU A 105 -10.84 -2.25 -16.16
CA LEU A 105 -10.21 -1.03 -15.66
C LEU A 105 -8.68 -1.07 -15.74
N PHE A 106 -8.08 -2.24 -16.03
CA PHE A 106 -6.63 -2.36 -16.06
C PHE A 106 -5.94 -1.36 -16.99
N PRO A 107 -6.40 -1.16 -18.23
CA PRO A 107 -5.73 -0.20 -19.10
C PRO A 107 -5.89 1.24 -18.67
N ARG A 108 -6.87 1.53 -17.81
CA ARG A 108 -7.18 2.89 -17.37
C ARG A 108 -6.64 3.23 -15.98
N ARG A 109 -6.02 2.24 -15.31
CA ARG A 109 -5.45 2.50 -13.99
C ARG A 109 -4.21 3.39 -14.14
N PHE A 110 -4.06 4.30 -13.19
CA PHE A 110 -2.94 5.24 -13.20
C PHE A 110 -1.63 4.61 -12.70
N SER A 111 -1.67 3.42 -12.15
CA SER A 111 -0.49 2.69 -11.69
C SER A 111 -0.71 1.20 -11.80
N THR A 112 0.32 0.47 -12.24
CA THR A 112 0.28 -0.99 -12.27
C THR A 112 0.26 -1.59 -10.86
N ALA A 113 0.60 -0.80 -9.84
CA ALA A 113 0.54 -1.25 -8.45
C ALA A 113 -0.90 -1.30 -7.93
N LEU A 114 -1.83 -0.58 -8.55
CA LEU A 114 -3.24 -0.62 -8.14
C LEU A 114 -3.82 -2.00 -8.49
N CYS A 115 -4.14 -2.79 -7.48
CA CYS A 115 -4.60 -4.16 -7.68
C CYS A 115 -6.03 -4.41 -7.20
N GLY A 116 -6.63 -3.48 -6.46
CA GLY A 116 -7.97 -3.67 -5.94
C GLY A 116 -8.45 -2.50 -5.12
N PHE A 117 -9.52 -2.74 -4.38
CA PHE A 117 -10.10 -1.71 -3.52
C PHE A 117 -10.86 -2.36 -2.37
N THR A 118 -11.12 -1.58 -1.35
CA THR A 118 -11.99 -1.96 -0.25
C THR A 118 -12.67 -0.70 0.30
N PHE A 119 -13.50 -0.88 1.31
CA PHE A 119 -14.13 0.23 2.01
C PHE A 119 -13.81 0.13 3.49
N ASP A 120 -13.43 1.24 4.08
CA ASP A 120 -13.22 1.37 5.51
C ASP A 120 -14.07 2.54 5.99
N GLN A 121 -15.00 2.27 6.90
CA GLN A 121 -15.94 3.28 7.39
C GLN A 121 -16.65 4.01 6.25
N GLN A 122 -17.08 3.26 5.24
CA GLN A 122 -17.79 3.77 4.06
C GLN A 122 -16.93 4.64 3.14
N GLN A 123 -15.62 4.65 3.35
CA GLN A 123 -14.70 5.36 2.50
C GLN A 123 -13.92 4.39 1.63
N LEU A 124 -13.75 4.77 0.37
CA LEU A 124 -12.99 3.97 -0.58
C LEU A 124 -11.51 3.96 -0.22
N VAL A 125 -10.93 2.78 -0.21
CA VAL A 125 -9.49 2.58 0.00
C VAL A 125 -8.94 1.83 -1.19
N LEU A 126 -7.90 2.39 -1.83
CA LEU A 126 -7.24 1.77 -2.97
C LEU A 126 -6.19 0.78 -2.46
N LEU A 127 -6.23 -0.44 -2.98
CA LEU A 127 -5.28 -1.48 -2.57
C LEU A 127 -4.10 -1.50 -3.54
N LEU A 128 -2.90 -1.41 -3.00
CA LEU A 128 -1.68 -1.36 -3.77
C LEU A 128 -0.85 -2.62 -3.53
N ASP A 129 -0.23 -3.12 -4.58
CA ASP A 129 0.72 -4.22 -4.49
C ASP A 129 2.12 -3.64 -4.30
N ALA A 130 2.67 -3.81 -3.11
CA ALA A 130 3.98 -3.26 -2.76
C ALA A 130 5.08 -3.77 -3.69
N ARG A 131 4.94 -4.98 -4.23
CA ARG A 131 5.93 -5.58 -5.12
C ARG A 131 5.98 -4.89 -6.49
N LYS A 132 4.96 -4.13 -6.83
CA LYS A 132 4.89 -3.39 -8.09
C LYS A 132 5.15 -1.91 -7.92
N LEU A 133 5.49 -1.49 -6.70
CA LEU A 133 5.94 -0.13 -6.43
C LEU A 133 7.46 -0.09 -6.50
N SER A 134 8.01 0.94 -7.11
CA SER A 134 9.44 1.19 -7.12
C SER A 134 9.70 2.69 -7.22
N PRO A 135 10.80 3.15 -6.62
CA PRO A 135 11.14 4.56 -6.68
C PRO A 135 11.56 5.01 -8.07
#